data_0e6dbc279ea7ab5338d8ef5b10d0733e
#
_entry.id   0e6dbc279ea7ab5338d8ef5b10d0733e
#
_cell.length_a   1.000
_cell.length_b   1.000
_cell.length_c   1.000
_cell.angle_alpha   90.00
_cell.angle_beta   90.00
_cell.angle_gamma   90.00
#
_symmetry.space_group_name_H-M   'P 1'
#
loop_
_entity.id
_entity.type
_entity.pdbx_description
1 polymer ?
#
loop_
_entity_poly.entity_id
_entity_poly.type
_entity_poly.pdbx_seq_one_letter_code
_entity_poly.pdbx_strand_id
1 'polypeptide(L)'
;MLGFGADIRLAHMLLKAQALEAELPGIYRLALYLVALLESRINTANELSLALHSQQQRPHPVFKQQLKYWQNRLKVTDSNSELNTKYLGLLVALAYPDRIAKKRGNGYLLANGAGADLNTDYWHSDDYLAIATMGGHKGARIFAATALSPFELQEYLPHLFTSLTRCEFDEKTARFIHQDEVKLGAITLTSKPSKQKLDKSERAKAWLNLFAKHGFALFNEQPDAQQLLIRMSLASQFMPDKFPTISEQHLIETADDWLGVYLQDIKTLDQLKKFNYFEALQNCFDWPQQTALKALLPLRLTVPSGSNIKINYQLDGP
;
A
#
# COMPACT_ATOMS: atom_id res chain seq x y z
N MET A 1 11.70 19.47 20.67
CA MET A 1 11.19 19.82 19.32
C MET A 1 10.28 21.04 19.30
N LEU A 2 9.37 21.20 20.25
CA LEU A 2 8.41 22.33 20.29
C LEU A 2 9.03 23.74 20.49
N GLY A 3 10.33 23.85 20.76
CA GLY A 3 11.02 25.14 20.94
C GLY A 3 11.63 25.75 19.67
N PHE A 4 11.56 25.08 18.50
CA PHE A 4 12.28 25.53 17.31
C PHE A 4 11.52 26.58 16.47
N GLY A 5 10.21 26.73 16.59
CA GLY A 5 9.42 27.66 15.76
C GLY A 5 9.39 27.31 14.27
N ALA A 6 10.00 26.20 13.87
CA ALA A 6 9.97 25.65 12.52
C ALA A 6 8.81 24.68 12.33
N ASP A 7 8.46 24.39 11.07
CA ASP A 7 7.70 23.18 10.73
C ASP A 7 8.37 21.97 11.38
N ILE A 8 7.57 21.14 12.05
CA ILE A 8 8.07 19.95 12.79
C ILE A 8 8.90 19.00 11.90
N ARG A 9 8.59 18.90 10.61
CA ARG A 9 9.33 18.10 9.63
C ARG A 9 10.73 18.65 9.37
N LEU A 10 10.83 19.98 9.23
CA LEU A 10 12.12 20.66 9.05
C LEU A 10 12.96 20.60 10.34
N ALA A 11 12.33 20.73 11.51
CA ALA A 11 13.03 20.55 12.78
C ALA A 11 13.58 19.14 12.95
N HIS A 12 12.81 18.10 12.56
CA HIS A 12 13.28 16.70 12.54
C HIS A 12 14.49 16.52 11.60
N MET A 13 14.42 17.06 10.39
CA MET A 13 15.52 17.03 9.42
C MET A 13 16.79 17.67 9.98
N LEU A 14 16.69 18.85 10.61
CA LEU A 14 17.85 19.52 11.23
C LEU A 14 18.51 18.67 12.32
N LEU A 15 17.72 18.07 13.22
CA LEU A 15 18.24 17.21 14.27
C LEU A 15 18.94 15.97 13.70
N LYS A 16 18.37 15.34 12.67
CA LYS A 16 18.98 14.20 11.99
C LYS A 16 20.25 14.60 11.24
N ALA A 17 20.23 15.73 10.54
CA ALA A 17 21.41 16.25 9.85
C ALA A 17 22.56 16.54 10.83
N GLN A 18 22.27 17.09 12.02
CA GLN A 18 23.26 17.28 13.06
C GLN A 18 23.89 15.97 13.54
N ALA A 19 23.07 14.93 13.71
CA ALA A 19 23.56 13.61 14.11
C ALA A 19 24.43 12.95 13.03
N LEU A 20 24.14 13.22 11.75
CA LEU A 20 24.88 12.66 10.61
C LEU A 20 26.14 13.47 10.23
N GLU A 21 26.39 14.63 10.85
CA GLU A 21 27.49 15.52 10.46
C GLU A 21 28.89 14.85 10.58
N ALA A 22 29.06 13.92 11.52
CA ALA A 22 30.32 13.18 11.69
C ALA A 22 30.59 12.20 10.53
N GLU A 23 29.53 11.62 9.96
CA GLU A 23 29.60 10.67 8.85
C GLU A 23 29.55 11.36 7.49
N LEU A 24 28.80 12.45 7.41
CA LEU A 24 28.53 13.23 6.20
C LEU A 24 28.89 14.71 6.42
N PRO A 25 30.19 15.07 6.39
CA PRO A 25 30.63 16.43 6.68
C PRO A 25 29.97 17.47 5.77
N GLY A 26 29.40 18.50 6.38
CA GLY A 26 28.71 19.61 5.69
C GLY A 26 27.20 19.37 5.48
N ILE A 27 26.66 18.20 5.86
CA ILE A 27 25.21 17.95 5.72
C ILE A 27 24.37 18.88 6.63
N TYR A 28 24.85 19.20 7.83
CA TYR A 28 24.14 20.09 8.73
C TYR A 28 24.09 21.53 8.20
N ARG A 29 25.19 22.01 7.62
CA ARG A 29 25.21 23.29 6.91
C ARG A 29 24.23 23.31 5.73
N LEU A 30 24.23 22.25 4.90
CA LEU A 30 23.27 22.10 3.81
C LEU A 30 21.83 22.12 4.30
N ALA A 31 21.53 21.46 5.42
CA ALA A 31 20.20 21.45 6.04
C ALA A 31 19.76 22.85 6.48
N LEU A 32 20.67 23.68 7.03
CA LEU A 32 20.39 25.07 7.39
C LEU A 32 19.99 25.91 6.16
N TYR A 33 20.74 25.76 5.08
CA TYR A 33 20.43 26.47 3.82
C TYR A 33 19.09 26.01 3.24
N LEU A 34 18.79 24.72 3.29
CA LEU A 34 17.52 24.16 2.82
C LEU A 34 16.34 24.68 3.64
N VAL A 35 16.45 24.70 4.98
CA VAL A 35 15.39 25.27 5.85
C VAL A 35 15.17 26.75 5.54
N ALA A 36 16.25 27.53 5.44
CA ALA A 36 16.15 28.96 5.11
C ALA A 36 15.49 29.18 3.75
N LEU A 37 15.77 28.32 2.75
CA LEU A 37 15.14 28.39 1.43
C LEU A 37 13.64 28.10 1.52
N LEU A 38 13.25 26.98 2.14
CA LEU A 38 11.85 26.55 2.20
C LEU A 38 10.99 27.52 3.02
N GLU A 39 11.51 28.06 4.11
CA GLU A 39 10.78 29.02 4.96
C GLU A 39 10.73 30.44 4.35
N SER A 40 11.66 30.79 3.48
CA SER A 40 11.65 32.09 2.81
C SER A 40 10.47 32.26 1.84
N ARG A 41 9.91 31.14 1.33
CA ARG A 41 8.79 31.10 0.37
C ARG A 41 9.00 32.00 -0.86
N ILE A 42 10.24 32.25 -1.21
CA ILE A 42 10.59 33.03 -2.40
C ILE A 42 10.42 32.19 -3.66
N ASN A 43 10.11 32.85 -4.77
CA ASN A 43 10.07 32.15 -6.06
C ASN A 43 11.50 31.84 -6.53
N THR A 44 11.81 30.57 -6.70
CA THR A 44 13.14 30.06 -7.11
C THR A 44 12.99 29.02 -8.21
N ALA A 45 14.13 28.48 -8.66
CA ALA A 45 14.13 27.30 -9.52
C ALA A 45 13.41 26.15 -8.85
N ASN A 46 12.68 25.34 -9.63
CA ASN A 46 11.97 24.16 -9.15
C ASN A 46 12.93 23.07 -8.67
N GLU A 47 14.14 23.02 -9.24
CA GLU A 47 15.21 22.14 -8.80
C GLU A 47 15.96 22.81 -7.62
N LEU A 48 15.98 22.11 -6.48
CA LEU A 48 16.45 22.67 -5.21
C LEU A 48 17.96 22.91 -5.16
N SER A 49 18.78 22.13 -5.86
CA SER A 49 20.23 22.37 -5.88
C SER A 49 20.56 23.66 -6.63
N LEU A 50 19.90 23.90 -7.77
CA LEU A 50 20.02 25.16 -8.51
C LEU A 50 19.51 26.35 -7.71
N ALA A 51 18.39 26.18 -7.02
CA ALA A 51 17.84 27.21 -6.15
C ALA A 51 18.85 27.59 -5.03
N LEU A 52 19.46 26.61 -4.36
CA LEU A 52 20.45 26.83 -3.32
C LEU A 52 21.72 27.50 -3.84
N HIS A 53 22.26 27.06 -4.98
CA HIS A 53 23.43 27.67 -5.60
C HIS A 53 23.15 29.13 -6.00
N SER A 54 21.97 29.42 -6.56
CA SER A 54 21.56 30.79 -6.88
C SER A 54 21.51 31.68 -5.63
N GLN A 55 20.96 31.15 -4.50
CA GLN A 55 20.89 31.90 -3.26
C GLN A 55 22.27 32.05 -2.58
N GLN A 56 23.19 31.13 -2.79
CA GLN A 56 24.56 31.30 -2.31
C GLN A 56 25.31 32.43 -3.06
N GLN A 57 25.14 32.52 -4.37
CA GLN A 57 25.79 33.52 -5.21
C GLN A 57 25.16 34.92 -5.07
N ARG A 58 23.81 34.96 -5.09
CA ARG A 58 23.03 36.20 -5.03
C ARG A 58 21.83 36.03 -4.09
N PRO A 59 22.04 36.11 -2.78
CA PRO A 59 21.01 35.84 -1.81
C PRO A 59 19.88 36.87 -1.85
N HIS A 60 18.65 36.37 -1.96
CA HIS A 60 17.45 37.22 -1.79
C HIS A 60 17.41 37.71 -0.34
N PRO A 61 16.99 38.98 -0.09
CA PRO A 61 16.97 39.57 1.25
C PRO A 61 16.23 38.70 2.29
N VAL A 62 15.08 38.16 1.93
CA VAL A 62 14.27 37.26 2.82
C VAL A 62 15.03 35.99 3.14
N PHE A 63 15.65 35.34 2.13
CA PHE A 63 16.48 34.16 2.36
C PHE A 63 17.65 34.46 3.31
N LYS A 64 18.37 35.56 3.07
CA LYS A 64 19.49 35.99 3.94
C LYS A 64 19.04 36.22 5.38
N GLN A 65 17.87 36.81 5.58
CA GLN A 65 17.28 37.00 6.90
C GLN A 65 16.96 35.69 7.59
N GLN A 66 16.33 34.75 6.87
CA GLN A 66 16.01 33.39 7.39
C GLN A 66 17.27 32.62 7.72
N LEU A 67 18.27 32.64 6.84
CA LEU A 67 19.54 31.94 7.09
C LEU A 67 20.22 32.45 8.34
N LYS A 68 20.32 33.80 8.50
CA LYS A 68 20.90 34.43 9.69
C LYS A 68 20.11 34.11 10.97
N TYR A 69 18.79 34.04 10.88
CA TYR A 69 17.93 33.65 12.00
C TYR A 69 18.31 32.22 12.48
N TRP A 70 18.38 31.27 11.55
CA TRP A 70 18.71 29.88 11.88
C TRP A 70 20.13 29.69 12.36
N GLN A 71 21.12 30.37 11.76
CA GLN A 71 22.51 30.37 12.20
C GLN A 71 22.65 30.84 13.66
N ASN A 72 22.03 31.95 13.99
CA ASN A 72 22.04 32.48 15.35
C ASN A 72 21.36 31.53 16.35
N ARG A 73 20.21 30.98 15.98
CA ARG A 73 19.43 30.10 16.84
C ARG A 73 20.13 28.78 17.13
N LEU A 74 20.82 28.22 16.15
CA LEU A 74 21.52 26.95 16.25
C LEU A 74 23.01 27.11 16.60
N LYS A 75 23.49 28.35 16.75
CA LYS A 75 24.87 28.71 17.04
C LYS A 75 25.87 28.13 16.04
N VAL A 76 25.52 28.14 14.76
CA VAL A 76 26.36 27.64 13.67
C VAL A 76 26.98 28.82 12.93
N THR A 77 28.30 28.83 12.81
CA THR A 77 29.05 29.78 11.98
C THR A 77 29.08 29.26 10.54
N ASP A 78 28.79 30.14 9.60
CA ASP A 78 28.91 29.82 8.17
C ASP A 78 30.36 29.87 7.73
N SER A 79 30.72 28.98 6.82
CA SER A 79 31.98 29.04 6.10
C SER A 79 31.72 29.58 4.70
N ASN A 80 32.62 30.40 4.16
CA ASN A 80 32.52 30.94 2.80
C ASN A 80 32.79 29.89 1.69
N SER A 81 32.84 28.60 2.03
CA SER A 81 33.06 27.53 1.07
C SER A 81 31.81 27.27 0.21
N GLU A 82 32.00 26.71 -0.95
CA GLU A 82 30.91 26.25 -1.82
C GLU A 82 30.02 25.23 -1.11
N LEU A 83 28.73 25.30 -1.33
CA LEU A 83 27.74 24.41 -0.71
C LEU A 83 27.73 23.07 -1.45
N ASN A 84 28.08 22.00 -0.76
CA ASN A 84 27.97 20.66 -1.32
C ASN A 84 26.51 20.17 -1.25
N THR A 85 25.86 20.04 -2.41
CA THR A 85 24.46 19.62 -2.51
C THR A 85 24.26 18.10 -2.67
N LYS A 86 25.32 17.30 -2.56
CA LYS A 86 25.28 15.84 -2.76
C LYS A 86 24.17 15.15 -1.95
N TYR A 87 24.00 15.52 -0.70
CA TYR A 87 23.03 14.89 0.22
C TYR A 87 21.70 15.63 0.31
N LEU A 88 21.39 16.49 -0.67
CA LEU A 88 20.17 17.30 -0.65
C LEU A 88 18.92 16.41 -0.73
N GLY A 89 18.93 15.36 -1.56
CA GLY A 89 17.84 14.39 -1.66
C GLY A 89 17.59 13.66 -0.35
N LEU A 90 18.65 13.26 0.36
CA LEU A 90 18.55 12.64 1.69
C LEU A 90 17.90 13.59 2.71
N LEU A 91 18.30 14.87 2.72
CA LEU A 91 17.70 15.86 3.62
C LEU A 91 16.23 16.09 3.36
N VAL A 92 15.84 16.23 2.09
CA VAL A 92 14.42 16.37 1.73
C VAL A 92 13.64 15.11 2.12
N ALA A 93 14.20 13.91 1.93
CA ALA A 93 13.58 12.65 2.34
C ALA A 93 13.45 12.53 3.87
N LEU A 94 14.40 13.05 4.66
CA LEU A 94 14.30 13.15 6.12
C LEU A 94 13.14 14.04 6.58
N ALA A 95 12.88 15.14 5.86
CA ALA A 95 11.76 16.03 6.15
C ALA A 95 10.41 15.47 5.66
N TYR A 96 10.39 14.88 4.48
CA TYR A 96 9.18 14.49 3.75
C TYR A 96 9.27 13.05 3.22
N PRO A 97 9.36 12.01 4.08
CA PRO A 97 9.50 10.62 3.64
C PRO A 97 8.28 10.13 2.83
N ASP A 98 7.10 10.66 3.10
CA ASP A 98 5.85 10.41 2.39
C ASP A 98 5.84 10.96 0.94
N ARG A 99 6.78 11.87 0.61
CA ARG A 99 6.92 12.53 -0.69
C ARG A 99 8.15 12.08 -1.48
N ILE A 100 8.79 10.99 -1.08
CA ILE A 100 9.74 10.31 -1.95
C ILE A 100 8.96 9.75 -3.13
N ALA A 101 9.48 9.92 -4.35
CA ALA A 101 8.75 9.64 -5.56
C ALA A 101 9.59 8.83 -6.55
N LYS A 102 8.95 7.88 -7.25
CA LYS A 102 9.53 7.08 -8.34
C LYS A 102 8.81 7.40 -9.64
N LYS A 103 9.55 7.57 -10.72
CA LYS A 103 9.01 7.81 -12.05
C LYS A 103 8.06 6.70 -12.49
N ARG A 104 6.90 7.08 -13.01
CA ARG A 104 5.86 6.20 -13.52
C ARG A 104 5.19 6.82 -14.74
N GLY A 105 5.57 6.38 -15.94
CA GLY A 105 5.13 7.00 -17.17
C GLY A 105 5.59 8.46 -17.26
N ASN A 106 4.66 9.39 -17.50
CA ASN A 106 4.94 10.82 -17.56
C ASN A 106 4.91 11.54 -16.22
N GLY A 107 4.57 10.84 -15.13
CA GLY A 107 4.49 11.38 -13.78
C GLY A 107 5.30 10.57 -12.79
N TYR A 108 4.98 10.73 -11.51
CA TYR A 108 5.64 10.10 -10.38
C TYR A 108 4.64 9.44 -9.45
N LEU A 109 5.00 8.28 -8.90
CA LEU A 109 4.32 7.62 -7.79
C LEU A 109 5.04 7.97 -6.50
N LEU A 110 4.32 8.52 -5.51
CA LEU A 110 4.85 8.85 -4.20
C LEU A 110 4.83 7.65 -3.25
N ALA A 111 5.68 7.71 -2.24
CA ALA A 111 5.74 6.70 -1.18
C ALA A 111 4.41 6.52 -0.43
N ASN A 112 3.58 7.57 -0.34
CA ASN A 112 2.23 7.49 0.23
C ASN A 112 1.16 6.91 -0.71
N GLY A 113 1.52 6.53 -1.95
CA GLY A 113 0.62 5.97 -2.95
C GLY A 113 -0.04 6.98 -3.90
N ALA A 114 0.08 8.27 -3.64
CA ALA A 114 -0.44 9.30 -4.53
C ALA A 114 0.37 9.42 -5.82
N GLY A 115 -0.29 9.84 -6.90
CA GLY A 115 0.39 10.27 -8.13
C GLY A 115 0.69 11.76 -8.08
N ALA A 116 1.79 12.18 -8.72
CA ALA A 116 2.12 13.59 -8.92
C ALA A 116 2.69 13.84 -10.31
N ASP A 117 2.30 14.97 -10.90
CA ASP A 117 2.76 15.36 -12.22
C ASP A 117 3.86 16.41 -12.13
N LEU A 118 4.79 16.33 -13.08
CA LEU A 118 5.81 17.35 -13.26
C LEU A 118 5.20 18.61 -13.90
N ASN A 119 5.64 19.75 -13.40
CA ASN A 119 5.30 21.04 -14.00
C ASN A 119 6.43 21.56 -14.93
N THR A 120 7.46 20.74 -15.18
CA THR A 120 8.65 21.14 -15.94
C THR A 120 9.34 19.90 -16.51
N ASP A 121 10.00 20.07 -17.64
CA ASP A 121 10.74 19.01 -18.33
C ASP A 121 12.11 18.69 -17.69
N TYR A 122 12.50 19.46 -16.67
CA TYR A 122 13.83 19.39 -16.06
C TYR A 122 14.20 18.00 -15.49
N TRP A 123 13.23 17.27 -14.91
CA TRP A 123 13.48 15.96 -14.25
C TRP A 123 13.16 14.73 -15.10
N HIS A 124 13.05 14.88 -16.42
CA HIS A 124 12.69 13.76 -17.29
C HIS A 124 13.63 12.56 -17.21
N SER A 125 14.89 12.76 -16.84
CA SER A 125 15.90 11.71 -16.70
C SER A 125 15.97 11.07 -15.32
N ASP A 126 15.41 11.68 -14.29
CA ASP A 126 15.54 11.19 -12.92
C ASP A 126 14.46 10.17 -12.57
N ASP A 127 14.89 8.96 -12.20
CA ASP A 127 14.00 7.89 -11.79
C ASP A 127 13.39 8.12 -10.39
N TYR A 128 14.11 8.82 -9.52
CA TYR A 128 13.68 9.09 -8.15
C TYR A 128 13.87 10.55 -7.77
N LEU A 129 12.86 11.09 -7.10
CA LEU A 129 12.87 12.46 -6.58
C LEU A 129 12.54 12.48 -5.09
N ALA A 130 13.13 13.43 -4.36
CA ALA A 130 12.67 13.88 -3.06
C ALA A 130 11.94 15.23 -3.24
N ILE A 131 10.65 15.30 -2.88
CA ILE A 131 9.78 16.44 -3.15
C ILE A 131 9.60 17.25 -1.89
N ALA A 132 10.04 18.51 -1.91
CA ALA A 132 9.85 19.43 -0.80
C ALA A 132 8.50 20.18 -0.89
N THR A 133 8.12 20.63 -2.09
CA THR A 133 6.90 21.41 -2.29
C THR A 133 6.05 20.83 -3.40
N MET A 134 4.79 20.59 -3.09
CA MET A 134 3.78 20.11 -4.03
C MET A 134 2.40 20.68 -3.67
N GLY A 135 1.49 20.72 -4.64
CA GLY A 135 0.12 21.19 -4.44
C GLY A 135 -0.71 21.06 -5.71
N GLY A 136 -1.98 21.42 -5.67
CA GLY A 136 -2.89 21.44 -6.82
C GLY A 136 -4.32 21.05 -6.45
N HIS A 137 -5.31 21.62 -7.16
CA HIS A 137 -6.75 21.33 -6.97
C HIS A 137 -7.25 20.16 -7.84
N LYS A 138 -6.57 19.84 -8.94
CA LYS A 138 -6.98 18.80 -9.92
C LYS A 138 -5.88 17.74 -10.16
N GLY A 139 -5.11 17.40 -9.13
CA GLY A 139 -3.94 16.53 -9.20
C GLY A 139 -2.75 17.19 -8.52
N ALA A 140 -1.88 16.38 -7.92
CA ALA A 140 -0.71 16.90 -7.24
C ALA A 140 0.35 17.29 -8.27
N ARG A 141 0.80 18.57 -8.23
CA ARG A 141 1.92 19.08 -9.04
C ARG A 141 3.16 19.27 -8.19
N ILE A 142 4.30 18.90 -8.72
CA ILE A 142 5.59 19.07 -8.08
C ILE A 142 6.11 20.49 -8.40
N PHE A 143 6.35 21.30 -7.36
CA PHE A 143 6.86 22.66 -7.49
C PHE A 143 8.33 22.79 -7.11
N ALA A 144 8.80 22.00 -6.11
CA ALA A 144 10.21 21.99 -5.74
C ALA A 144 10.62 20.58 -5.31
N ALA A 145 11.67 20.08 -5.93
CA ALA A 145 12.22 18.75 -5.70
C ALA A 145 13.73 18.70 -5.98
N THR A 146 14.34 17.57 -5.73
CA THR A 146 15.70 17.26 -6.12
C THR A 146 15.84 15.78 -6.44
N ALA A 147 16.81 15.41 -7.25
CA ALA A 147 17.15 14.01 -7.52
C ALA A 147 17.52 13.27 -6.23
N LEU A 148 17.22 11.98 -6.19
CA LEU A 148 17.40 11.14 -5.00
C LEU A 148 18.03 9.81 -5.38
N SER A 149 19.03 9.37 -4.60
CA SER A 149 19.60 8.03 -4.70
C SER A 149 18.91 7.07 -3.73
N PRO A 150 18.24 5.99 -4.22
CA PRO A 150 17.65 4.97 -3.34
C PRO A 150 18.71 4.24 -2.48
N PHE A 151 19.95 4.14 -2.96
CA PHE A 151 21.05 3.54 -2.20
C PHE A 151 21.41 4.35 -0.97
N GLU A 152 21.52 5.69 -1.10
CA GLU A 152 21.75 6.58 0.04
C GLU A 152 20.60 6.49 1.05
N LEU A 153 19.35 6.42 0.56
CA LEU A 153 18.21 6.22 1.46
C LEU A 153 18.30 4.90 2.23
N GLN A 154 18.65 3.82 1.56
CA GLN A 154 18.74 2.51 2.20
C GLN A 154 19.86 2.45 3.24
N GLU A 155 20.96 3.17 3.00
CA GLU A 155 22.10 3.28 3.92
C GLU A 155 21.73 4.09 5.17
N TYR A 156 21.14 5.29 5.00
CA TYR A 156 20.90 6.23 6.09
C TYR A 156 19.49 6.16 6.69
N LEU A 157 18.53 5.60 5.97
CA LEU A 157 17.13 5.48 6.39
C LEU A 157 16.55 4.07 6.16
N PRO A 158 17.25 3.00 6.62
CA PRO A 158 16.81 1.62 6.35
C PRO A 158 15.41 1.31 6.88
N HIS A 159 14.96 2.00 7.92
CA HIS A 159 13.63 1.83 8.51
C HIS A 159 12.47 2.25 7.59
N LEU A 160 12.74 3.00 6.51
CA LEU A 160 11.72 3.35 5.50
C LEU A 160 11.43 2.18 4.54
N PHE A 161 12.24 1.14 4.56
CA PHE A 161 12.13 0.02 3.62
C PHE A 161 11.49 -1.18 4.29
N THR A 162 10.64 -1.85 3.53
CA THR A 162 10.00 -3.10 3.93
C THR A 162 10.34 -4.18 2.92
N SER A 163 10.86 -5.31 3.40
CA SER A 163 11.03 -6.51 2.59
C SER A 163 9.85 -7.43 2.82
N LEU A 164 9.23 -7.90 1.76
CA LEU A 164 8.10 -8.82 1.82
C LEU A 164 8.16 -9.80 0.65
N THR A 165 7.61 -10.99 0.88
CA THR A 165 7.37 -11.96 -0.19
C THR A 165 5.92 -11.78 -0.66
N ARG A 166 5.74 -11.51 -1.95
CA ARG A 166 4.42 -11.39 -2.59
C ARG A 166 4.09 -12.67 -3.31
N CYS A 167 2.94 -13.24 -3.00
CA CYS A 167 2.37 -14.35 -3.73
C CYS A 167 0.99 -13.95 -4.27
N GLU A 168 0.81 -14.07 -5.58
CA GLU A 168 -0.49 -13.90 -6.23
C GLU A 168 -0.62 -14.87 -7.39
N PHE A 169 -1.85 -15.13 -7.81
CA PHE A 169 -2.12 -15.93 -9.00
C PHE A 169 -2.38 -15.00 -10.20
N ASP A 170 -1.55 -15.13 -11.23
CA ASP A 170 -1.74 -14.41 -12.49
C ASP A 170 -2.68 -15.21 -13.41
N GLU A 171 -3.87 -14.69 -13.61
CA GLU A 171 -4.92 -15.31 -14.44
C GLU A 171 -4.53 -15.40 -15.92
N LYS A 172 -3.69 -14.48 -16.41
CA LYS A 172 -3.28 -14.44 -17.83
C LYS A 172 -2.31 -15.57 -18.17
N THR A 173 -1.38 -15.83 -17.28
CA THR A 173 -0.36 -16.88 -17.46
C THR A 173 -0.72 -18.18 -16.78
N ALA A 174 -1.81 -18.22 -16.00
CA ALA A 174 -2.26 -19.33 -15.16
C ALA A 174 -1.16 -19.86 -14.23
N ARG A 175 -0.36 -18.95 -13.65
CA ARG A 175 0.77 -19.28 -12.77
C ARG A 175 0.77 -18.44 -11.51
N PHE A 176 1.35 -18.98 -10.44
CA PHE A 176 1.67 -18.20 -9.27
C PHE A 176 2.88 -17.30 -9.54
N ILE A 177 2.72 -16.01 -9.24
CA ILE A 177 3.82 -15.04 -9.13
C ILE A 177 4.26 -15.07 -7.68
N HIS A 178 5.51 -15.51 -7.42
CA HIS A 178 6.11 -15.57 -6.11
C HIS A 178 7.41 -14.78 -6.13
N GLN A 179 7.41 -13.59 -5.52
CA GLN A 179 8.48 -12.60 -5.67
C GLN A 179 8.83 -12.00 -4.31
N ASP A 180 10.15 -11.83 -4.10
CA ASP A 180 10.68 -11.05 -3.00
C ASP A 180 10.77 -9.59 -3.44
N GLU A 181 10.05 -8.72 -2.74
CA GLU A 181 9.95 -7.30 -3.02
C GLU A 181 10.58 -6.48 -1.90
N VAL A 182 11.31 -5.43 -2.28
CA VAL A 182 11.72 -4.36 -1.37
C VAL A 182 10.91 -3.13 -1.71
N LYS A 183 10.20 -2.61 -0.74
CA LYS A 183 9.31 -1.47 -0.89
C LYS A 183 9.73 -0.29 -0.03
N LEU A 184 9.45 0.91 -0.52
CA LEU A 184 9.44 2.15 0.21
C LEU A 184 8.02 2.71 0.16
N GLY A 185 7.24 2.45 1.20
CA GLY A 185 5.80 2.73 1.16
C GLY A 185 5.12 2.02 -0.02
N ALA A 186 4.44 2.78 -0.88
CA ALA A 186 3.78 2.26 -2.09
C ALA A 186 4.75 1.98 -3.26
N ILE A 187 6.01 2.43 -3.17
CA ILE A 187 7.00 2.28 -4.24
C ILE A 187 7.67 0.92 -4.13
N THR A 188 7.57 0.08 -5.16
CA THR A 188 8.39 -1.12 -5.30
C THR A 188 9.74 -0.75 -5.92
N LEU A 189 10.83 -0.98 -5.16
CA LEU A 189 12.19 -0.69 -5.61
C LEU A 189 12.77 -1.86 -6.38
N THR A 190 12.67 -3.05 -5.80
CA THR A 190 13.11 -4.28 -6.44
C THR A 190 12.02 -5.33 -6.31
N SER A 191 11.89 -6.16 -7.36
CA SER A 191 11.05 -7.34 -7.37
C SER A 191 11.82 -8.45 -8.09
N LYS A 192 12.07 -9.54 -7.41
CA LYS A 192 12.84 -10.68 -7.93
C LYS A 192 12.10 -11.98 -7.63
N PRO A 193 12.16 -13.00 -8.51
CA PRO A 193 11.61 -14.30 -8.19
C PRO A 193 12.13 -14.79 -6.84
N SER A 194 11.23 -15.20 -5.96
CA SER A 194 11.63 -15.73 -4.66
C SER A 194 12.33 -17.07 -4.84
N LYS A 195 13.41 -17.27 -4.07
CA LYS A 195 14.11 -18.55 -3.99
C LYS A 195 13.44 -19.51 -3.01
N GLN A 196 12.53 -18.99 -2.19
CA GLN A 196 11.79 -19.82 -1.25
C GLN A 196 10.73 -20.63 -2.00
N LYS A 197 10.50 -21.85 -1.52
CA LYS A 197 9.41 -22.66 -2.06
C LYS A 197 8.09 -22.06 -1.62
N LEU A 198 7.17 -21.91 -2.56
CA LEU A 198 5.82 -21.40 -2.28
C LEU A 198 5.14 -22.23 -1.19
N ASP A 199 4.85 -21.59 -0.07
CA ASP A 199 4.17 -22.22 1.06
C ASP A 199 2.68 -22.44 0.78
N LYS A 200 2.09 -23.41 1.52
CA LYS A 200 0.67 -23.76 1.42
C LYS A 200 -0.23 -22.59 1.83
N SER A 201 0.15 -21.87 2.88
CA SER A 201 -0.59 -20.72 3.39
C SER A 201 -0.55 -19.54 2.40
N GLU A 202 0.60 -19.25 1.82
CA GLU A 202 0.74 -18.21 0.79
C GLU A 202 -0.08 -18.53 -0.47
N ARG A 203 -0.09 -19.81 -0.86
CA ARG A 203 -0.92 -20.29 -1.97
C ARG A 203 -2.41 -20.13 -1.68
N ALA A 204 -2.85 -20.51 -0.49
CA ALA A 204 -4.24 -20.33 -0.07
C ALA A 204 -4.63 -18.85 -0.10
N LYS A 205 -3.79 -17.94 0.40
CA LYS A 205 -4.03 -16.49 0.33
C LYS A 205 -4.15 -15.99 -1.11
N ALA A 206 -3.31 -16.48 -2.02
CA ALA A 206 -3.42 -16.10 -3.44
C ALA A 206 -4.75 -16.56 -4.06
N TRP A 207 -5.25 -17.76 -3.70
CA TRP A 207 -6.56 -18.25 -4.10
C TRP A 207 -7.71 -17.46 -3.47
N LEU A 208 -7.60 -17.09 -2.19
CA LEU A 208 -8.58 -16.26 -1.50
C LEU A 208 -8.68 -14.87 -2.14
N ASN A 209 -7.56 -14.26 -2.54
CA ASN A 209 -7.56 -13.01 -3.28
C ASN A 209 -8.28 -13.13 -4.63
N LEU A 210 -8.12 -14.26 -5.30
CA LEU A 210 -8.84 -14.54 -6.54
C LEU A 210 -10.34 -14.74 -6.29
N PHE A 211 -10.70 -15.45 -5.22
CA PHE A 211 -12.09 -15.63 -4.78
C PHE A 211 -12.73 -14.30 -4.38
N ALA A 212 -12.03 -13.44 -3.66
CA ALA A 212 -12.52 -12.10 -3.33
C ALA A 212 -12.86 -11.25 -4.58
N LYS A 213 -12.16 -11.49 -5.70
CA LYS A 213 -12.38 -10.80 -6.96
C LYS A 213 -13.57 -11.36 -7.78
N HIS A 214 -13.74 -12.67 -7.80
CA HIS A 214 -14.67 -13.36 -8.68
C HIS A 214 -15.88 -13.98 -7.94
N GLY A 215 -15.82 -14.08 -6.62
CA GLY A 215 -16.83 -14.77 -5.83
C GLY A 215 -17.02 -16.22 -6.23
N PHE A 216 -18.21 -16.74 -6.07
CA PHE A 216 -18.56 -18.10 -6.39
C PHE A 216 -18.50 -18.44 -7.90
N ALA A 217 -18.47 -17.43 -8.77
CA ALA A 217 -18.26 -17.63 -10.21
C ALA A 217 -16.87 -18.22 -10.55
N LEU A 218 -15.94 -18.20 -9.58
CA LEU A 218 -14.64 -18.85 -9.70
C LEU A 218 -14.73 -20.37 -9.82
N PHE A 219 -15.76 -20.98 -9.23
CA PHE A 219 -15.97 -22.44 -9.22
C PHE A 219 -16.89 -22.86 -10.34
N ASN A 220 -16.74 -24.12 -10.79
CA ASN A 220 -17.72 -24.72 -11.68
C ASN A 220 -19.10 -24.78 -11.00
N GLU A 221 -20.16 -24.89 -11.79
CA GLU A 221 -21.52 -25.00 -11.26
C GLU A 221 -21.68 -26.20 -10.30
N GLN A 222 -22.25 -25.92 -9.13
CA GLN A 222 -22.49 -26.89 -8.06
C GLN A 222 -23.91 -26.70 -7.51
N PRO A 223 -24.92 -27.25 -8.16
CA PRO A 223 -26.31 -27.01 -7.79
C PRO A 223 -26.64 -27.32 -6.32
N ASP A 224 -26.05 -28.37 -5.77
CA ASP A 224 -26.29 -28.75 -4.37
C ASP A 224 -25.66 -27.76 -3.37
N ALA A 225 -24.47 -27.23 -3.68
CA ALA A 225 -23.83 -26.20 -2.87
C ALA A 225 -24.57 -24.86 -2.98
N GLN A 226 -25.06 -24.51 -4.16
CA GLN A 226 -25.91 -23.32 -4.38
C GLN A 226 -27.23 -23.43 -3.59
N GLN A 227 -27.89 -24.59 -3.61
CA GLN A 227 -29.08 -24.83 -2.81
C GLN A 227 -28.77 -24.79 -1.30
N LEU A 228 -27.61 -25.26 -0.86
CA LEU A 228 -27.19 -25.13 0.53
C LEU A 228 -27.02 -23.64 0.90
N LEU A 229 -26.32 -22.84 0.09
CA LEU A 229 -26.11 -21.42 0.31
C LEU A 229 -27.45 -20.66 0.42
N ILE A 230 -28.38 -20.90 -0.51
CA ILE A 230 -29.70 -20.26 -0.49
C ILE A 230 -30.44 -20.61 0.81
N ARG A 231 -30.45 -21.87 1.22
CA ARG A 231 -31.12 -22.33 2.47
C ARG A 231 -30.49 -21.71 3.71
N MET A 232 -29.16 -21.64 3.77
CA MET A 232 -28.42 -21.00 4.87
C MET A 232 -28.73 -19.49 4.93
N SER A 233 -28.80 -18.81 3.80
CA SER A 233 -29.16 -17.39 3.71
C SER A 233 -30.60 -17.14 4.18
N LEU A 234 -31.56 -17.98 3.75
CA LEU A 234 -32.95 -17.89 4.21
C LEU A 234 -33.06 -18.14 5.73
N ALA A 235 -32.38 -19.18 6.25
CA ALA A 235 -32.36 -19.45 7.69
C ALA A 235 -31.81 -18.28 8.50
N SER A 236 -30.71 -17.68 8.05
CA SER A 236 -30.10 -16.49 8.62
C SER A 236 -31.04 -15.27 8.61
N GLN A 237 -31.76 -15.08 7.50
CA GLN A 237 -32.67 -13.94 7.33
C GLN A 237 -33.92 -14.06 8.21
N PHE A 238 -34.53 -15.24 8.26
CA PHE A 238 -35.80 -15.44 8.96
C PHE A 238 -35.65 -15.86 10.43
N MET A 239 -34.49 -16.36 10.84
CA MET A 239 -34.21 -16.81 12.21
C MET A 239 -32.83 -16.36 12.70
N PRO A 240 -32.57 -15.04 12.75
CA PRO A 240 -31.25 -14.48 13.10
C PRO A 240 -30.79 -14.84 14.52
N ASP A 241 -31.72 -15.15 15.42
CA ASP A 241 -31.38 -15.58 16.78
C ASP A 241 -30.79 -17.01 16.84
N LYS A 242 -30.99 -17.81 15.79
CA LYS A 242 -30.53 -19.22 15.74
C LYS A 242 -29.40 -19.45 14.77
N PHE A 243 -29.30 -18.63 13.72
CA PHE A 243 -28.32 -18.80 12.65
C PHE A 243 -27.45 -17.57 12.51
N PRO A 244 -26.13 -17.71 12.30
CA PRO A 244 -25.26 -16.60 12.00
C PRO A 244 -25.65 -15.96 10.66
N THR A 245 -25.21 -14.72 10.46
CA THR A 245 -25.43 -14.02 9.19
C THR A 245 -24.72 -14.75 8.05
N ILE A 246 -25.47 -15.19 7.06
CA ILE A 246 -24.95 -15.81 5.85
C ILE A 246 -25.52 -15.07 4.65
N SER A 247 -24.63 -14.48 3.86
CA SER A 247 -24.90 -13.94 2.54
C SER A 247 -23.67 -14.17 1.66
N GLU A 248 -23.84 -14.12 0.35
CA GLU A 248 -22.72 -14.26 -0.58
C GLU A 248 -21.62 -13.26 -0.29
N GLN A 249 -21.98 -11.99 -0.05
CA GLN A 249 -21.05 -10.93 0.29
C GLN A 249 -20.29 -11.22 1.60
N HIS A 250 -21.00 -11.65 2.64
CA HIS A 250 -20.39 -11.98 3.93
C HIS A 250 -19.41 -13.16 3.82
N LEU A 251 -19.75 -14.17 3.06
CA LEU A 251 -18.89 -15.33 2.80
C LEU A 251 -17.63 -14.97 1.99
N ILE A 252 -17.73 -14.02 1.07
CA ILE A 252 -16.57 -13.52 0.34
C ILE A 252 -15.65 -12.74 1.29
N GLU A 253 -16.19 -11.89 2.15
CA GLU A 253 -15.43 -11.08 3.11
C GLU A 253 -14.75 -11.93 4.19
N THR A 254 -15.37 -13.04 4.60
CA THR A 254 -14.85 -13.95 5.64
C THR A 254 -14.23 -15.24 5.06
N ALA A 255 -13.86 -15.22 3.79
CA ALA A 255 -13.41 -16.44 3.07
C ALA A 255 -12.20 -17.13 3.71
N ASP A 256 -11.32 -16.39 4.39
CA ASP A 256 -10.17 -16.96 5.09
C ASP A 256 -10.60 -17.93 6.20
N ASP A 257 -11.69 -17.63 6.91
CA ASP A 257 -12.18 -18.41 8.05
C ASP A 257 -12.77 -19.76 7.66
N TRP A 258 -13.49 -19.84 6.54
CA TRP A 258 -14.23 -21.03 6.16
C TRP A 258 -13.66 -21.79 4.95
N LEU A 259 -12.97 -21.08 4.03
CA LEU A 259 -12.49 -21.64 2.78
C LEU A 259 -10.96 -21.84 2.77
N GLY A 260 -10.21 -20.99 3.50
CA GLY A 260 -8.76 -20.89 3.45
C GLY A 260 -8.04 -22.22 3.65
N VAL A 261 -8.46 -23.02 4.65
CA VAL A 261 -7.84 -24.33 4.96
C VAL A 261 -7.97 -25.32 3.79
N TYR A 262 -9.08 -25.31 3.09
CA TYR A 262 -9.35 -26.21 1.95
C TYR A 262 -8.54 -25.86 0.71
N LEU A 263 -8.11 -24.60 0.56
CA LEU A 263 -7.36 -24.12 -0.60
C LEU A 263 -5.85 -24.39 -0.54
N GLN A 264 -5.32 -24.79 0.62
CA GLN A 264 -3.87 -24.96 0.84
C GLN A 264 -3.21 -25.99 -0.10
N ASP A 265 -3.90 -27.04 -0.45
CA ASP A 265 -3.37 -28.13 -1.29
C ASP A 265 -3.73 -27.98 -2.78
N ILE A 266 -4.51 -26.96 -3.14
CA ILE A 266 -4.88 -26.65 -4.53
C ILE A 266 -3.70 -25.97 -5.25
N LYS A 267 -3.21 -26.61 -6.32
CA LYS A 267 -1.99 -26.16 -7.04
C LYS A 267 -2.25 -25.49 -8.38
N THR A 268 -3.42 -25.72 -8.97
CA THR A 268 -3.76 -25.23 -10.32
C THR A 268 -5.14 -24.59 -10.35
N LEU A 269 -5.36 -23.68 -11.31
CA LEU A 269 -6.68 -23.06 -11.53
C LEU A 269 -7.76 -24.10 -11.86
N ASP A 270 -7.42 -25.15 -12.61
CA ASP A 270 -8.35 -26.22 -12.94
C ASP A 270 -8.80 -27.01 -11.69
N GLN A 271 -7.89 -27.30 -10.77
CA GLN A 271 -8.23 -27.88 -9.48
C GLN A 271 -9.13 -26.95 -8.67
N LEU A 272 -8.85 -25.64 -8.67
CA LEU A 272 -9.67 -24.65 -7.98
C LEU A 272 -11.09 -24.59 -8.55
N LYS A 273 -11.23 -24.50 -9.87
CA LYS A 273 -12.54 -24.51 -10.53
C LYS A 273 -13.38 -25.75 -10.23
N LYS A 274 -12.73 -26.91 -10.08
CA LYS A 274 -13.36 -28.20 -9.77
C LYS A 274 -13.52 -28.44 -8.27
N PHE A 275 -12.99 -27.57 -7.41
CA PHE A 275 -13.09 -27.74 -5.96
C PHE A 275 -14.56 -27.72 -5.52
N ASN A 276 -14.98 -28.75 -4.78
CA ASN A 276 -16.32 -28.84 -4.22
C ASN A 276 -16.36 -28.09 -2.88
N TYR A 277 -16.97 -26.91 -2.87
CA TYR A 277 -17.06 -26.06 -1.69
C TYR A 277 -18.27 -26.39 -0.77
N PHE A 278 -19.04 -27.43 -1.06
CA PHE A 278 -20.22 -27.83 -0.28
C PHE A 278 -19.89 -28.09 1.19
N GLU A 279 -18.84 -28.89 1.44
CA GLU A 279 -18.40 -29.24 2.80
C GLU A 279 -17.87 -28.02 3.55
N ALA A 280 -17.06 -27.19 2.89
CA ALA A 280 -16.56 -25.96 3.46
C ALA A 280 -17.70 -25.02 3.86
N LEU A 281 -18.69 -24.87 2.98
CA LEU A 281 -19.88 -24.06 3.23
C LEU A 281 -20.74 -24.65 4.37
N GLN A 282 -20.94 -25.97 4.41
CA GLN A 282 -21.68 -26.65 5.46
C GLN A 282 -21.07 -26.40 6.85
N ASN A 283 -19.75 -26.34 6.95
CA ASN A 283 -19.03 -26.13 8.19
C ASN A 283 -19.08 -24.67 8.70
N CYS A 284 -19.68 -23.75 7.95
CA CYS A 284 -20.04 -22.43 8.48
C CYS A 284 -21.15 -22.49 9.54
N PHE A 285 -21.89 -23.61 9.61
CA PHE A 285 -22.88 -23.89 10.64
C PHE A 285 -22.38 -25.02 11.55
N ASP A 286 -22.60 -24.88 12.86
CA ASP A 286 -22.35 -25.94 13.82
C ASP A 286 -23.35 -27.09 13.66
N TRP A 287 -23.11 -28.23 14.35
CA TRP A 287 -23.97 -29.41 14.25
C TRP A 287 -25.44 -29.14 14.63
N PRO A 288 -25.79 -28.44 15.72
CA PRO A 288 -27.15 -28.04 16.03
C PRO A 288 -27.80 -27.24 14.93
N GLN A 289 -27.10 -26.26 14.34
CA GLN A 289 -27.58 -25.41 13.26
C GLN A 289 -27.80 -26.19 11.97
N GLN A 290 -26.90 -27.11 11.61
CA GLN A 290 -27.06 -28.01 10.46
C GLN A 290 -28.29 -28.91 10.62
N THR A 291 -28.53 -29.43 11.84
CA THR A 291 -29.71 -30.24 12.15
C THR A 291 -30.99 -29.41 12.06
N ALA A 292 -30.96 -28.21 12.62
CA ALA A 292 -32.09 -27.28 12.55
C ALA A 292 -32.39 -26.87 11.10
N LEU A 293 -31.35 -26.59 10.30
CA LEU A 293 -31.50 -26.25 8.87
C LEU A 293 -32.20 -27.37 8.08
N LYS A 294 -31.83 -28.65 8.33
CA LYS A 294 -32.45 -29.79 7.68
C LYS A 294 -33.94 -29.94 8.05
N ALA A 295 -34.30 -29.62 9.30
CA ALA A 295 -35.69 -29.67 9.76
C ALA A 295 -36.53 -28.52 9.24
N LEU A 296 -35.98 -27.30 9.22
CA LEU A 296 -36.70 -26.07 8.84
C LEU A 296 -36.84 -25.92 7.32
N LEU A 297 -35.82 -26.22 6.58
CA LEU A 297 -35.73 -26.08 5.13
C LEU A 297 -35.28 -27.42 4.49
N PRO A 298 -36.16 -28.47 4.48
CA PRO A 298 -35.80 -29.80 3.98
C PRO A 298 -35.60 -29.77 2.45
N LEU A 299 -34.69 -30.58 1.94
CA LEU A 299 -34.46 -30.71 0.50
C LEU A 299 -35.61 -31.41 -0.24
N ARG A 300 -36.41 -32.19 0.49
CA ARG A 300 -37.55 -32.92 -0.05
C ARG A 300 -38.74 -32.87 0.92
N LEU A 301 -39.92 -32.85 0.36
CA LEU A 301 -41.17 -32.90 1.11
C LEU A 301 -41.96 -34.14 0.67
N THR A 302 -42.39 -34.92 1.63
CA THR A 302 -43.33 -36.03 1.39
C THR A 302 -44.76 -35.45 1.35
N VAL A 303 -45.40 -35.56 0.22
CA VAL A 303 -46.79 -35.12 0.05
C VAL A 303 -47.76 -36.21 0.45
N PRO A 304 -49.06 -35.92 0.72
CA PRO A 304 -50.05 -36.92 1.18
C PRO A 304 -50.22 -38.11 0.26
N SER A 305 -49.87 -38.00 -1.01
CA SER A 305 -49.85 -39.14 -1.97
C SER A 305 -48.69 -40.10 -1.76
N GLY A 306 -47.79 -39.86 -0.80
CA GLY A 306 -46.60 -40.67 -0.55
C GLY A 306 -45.42 -40.34 -1.45
N SER A 307 -45.55 -39.42 -2.39
CA SER A 307 -44.47 -38.99 -3.29
C SER A 307 -43.49 -38.03 -2.60
N ASN A 308 -42.19 -38.20 -2.87
CA ASN A 308 -41.10 -37.37 -2.31
C ASN A 308 -40.69 -36.31 -3.35
N ILE A 309 -41.10 -35.07 -3.16
CA ILE A 309 -40.88 -33.98 -4.10
C ILE A 309 -39.62 -33.18 -3.68
N LYS A 310 -38.69 -32.94 -4.62
CA LYS A 310 -37.51 -32.10 -4.38
C LYS A 310 -37.95 -30.62 -4.32
N ILE A 311 -37.49 -29.89 -3.31
CA ILE A 311 -37.74 -28.46 -3.16
C ILE A 311 -36.53 -27.70 -3.71
N ASN A 312 -36.77 -26.74 -4.58
CA ASN A 312 -35.77 -25.79 -5.05
C ASN A 312 -36.06 -24.44 -4.40
N TYR A 313 -35.17 -24.04 -3.48
CA TYR A 313 -35.26 -22.76 -2.79
C TYR A 313 -34.76 -21.62 -3.66
N GLN A 314 -35.33 -20.42 -3.52
CA GLN A 314 -34.94 -19.19 -4.16
C GLN A 314 -34.93 -18.07 -3.11
N LEU A 315 -34.07 -17.05 -3.27
CA LEU A 315 -33.94 -15.94 -2.33
C LEU A 315 -35.12 -14.96 -2.44
N ASP A 316 -35.70 -14.84 -3.63
CA ASP A 316 -36.76 -13.86 -3.96
C ASP A 316 -38.18 -14.40 -3.76
N GLY A 317 -38.33 -15.49 -3.06
CA GLY A 317 -39.59 -16.15 -2.74
C GLY A 317 -39.97 -17.29 -3.66
N PRO A 318 -41.14 -17.96 -3.41
CA PRO A 318 -41.61 -19.09 -4.22
C PRO A 318 -42.05 -18.67 -5.61
#